data_a57257a8548a64d60e098ca1d7f0aa51
#
_entry.id   a57257a8548a64d60e098ca1d7f0aa51
#
_cell.length_a   1.000
_cell.length_b   1.000
_cell.length_c   1.000
_cell.angle_alpha   90.00
_cell.angle_beta   90.00
_cell.angle_gamma   90.00
#
_symmetry.space_group_name_H-M   'P 1'
#
loop_
_entity.id
_entity.type
_entity.pdbx_description
1 polymer ?
#
loop_
_entity_poly.entity_id
_entity_poly.type
_entity_poly.pdbx_seq_one_letter_code
_entity_poly.pdbx_strand_id
1 'polypeptide(L)'
;IFGTTLIIIFLSILGISKPEVENSFINYFDKNTEIYKGMKLIDEKLGGTTPLEVILKFPKQDEAEQKSEDEEDDWGDEDENDEKYWFTKDKIDKIKKVHSYLDSLEPIGKVLSFSSIIDVATQLNNNKELGSLEMGVLYTKIPDNIKKEIVDPYISIKDSEARISLRIKDSLDNLRRNDL
;
A
#
# COMPACT_ATOMS: atom_id res chain seq x y z
N ILE A 1 34.31 22.53 42.81
CA ILE A 1 32.86 22.29 42.61
C ILE A 1 32.41 22.80 41.25
N PHE A 2 32.68 24.07 40.86
CA PHE A 2 32.26 24.61 39.56
C PHE A 2 32.90 23.89 38.37
N GLY A 3 34.19 23.51 38.45
CA GLY A 3 34.86 22.76 37.38
C GLY A 3 34.32 21.37 37.15
N THR A 4 33.96 20.66 38.23
CA THR A 4 33.37 19.33 38.10
C THR A 4 31.98 19.33 37.53
N THR A 5 31.15 20.32 37.90
CA THR A 5 29.79 20.49 37.27
C THR A 5 29.89 20.81 35.80
N LEU A 6 30.82 21.62 35.36
CA LEU A 6 30.99 21.98 33.96
C LEU A 6 31.45 20.78 33.12
N ILE A 7 32.32 19.91 33.65
CA ILE A 7 32.73 18.67 33.02
C ILE A 7 31.55 17.70 32.90
N ILE A 8 30.73 17.56 33.94
CA ILE A 8 29.56 16.69 33.91
C ILE A 8 28.53 17.15 32.87
N ILE A 9 28.27 18.48 32.80
CA ILE A 9 27.37 19.06 31.80
C ILE A 9 27.88 18.78 30.38
N PHE A 10 29.17 18.97 30.15
CA PHE A 10 29.79 18.74 28.84
C PHE A 10 29.69 17.25 28.43
N LEU A 11 29.97 16.31 29.34
CA LEU A 11 29.81 14.90 29.11
C LEU A 11 28.34 14.48 28.86
N SER A 12 27.40 15.12 29.57
CA SER A 12 25.98 14.90 29.37
C SER A 12 25.51 15.33 27.99
N ILE A 13 25.94 16.49 27.52
CA ILE A 13 25.62 16.99 26.17
C ILE A 13 26.19 16.05 25.11
N LEU A 14 27.42 15.58 25.26
CA LEU A 14 28.00 14.59 24.36
C LEU A 14 27.26 13.23 24.40
N GLY A 15 26.75 12.84 25.56
CA GLY A 15 25.97 11.60 25.72
C GLY A 15 24.59 11.68 25.06
N ILE A 16 23.92 12.84 25.17
CA ILE A 16 22.60 13.04 24.60
C ILE A 16 22.63 13.16 23.05
N SER A 17 23.77 13.54 22.48
CA SER A 17 23.89 13.68 21.03
C SER A 17 24.06 12.36 20.28
N LYS A 18 24.19 11.23 20.98
CA LYS A 18 24.45 9.89 20.40
C LYS A 18 23.37 8.83 20.54
N PRO A 19 22.18 9.04 21.16
CA PRO A 19 21.20 7.96 21.16
C PRO A 19 20.68 7.75 19.75
N GLU A 20 20.90 6.58 19.21
CA GLU A 20 20.24 6.06 18.04
C GLU A 20 18.96 5.36 18.48
N VAL A 21 17.82 5.79 17.93
CA VAL A 21 16.54 5.16 18.25
C VAL A 21 16.44 3.91 17.38
N GLU A 22 16.61 2.76 17.98
CA GLU A 22 16.41 1.46 17.36
C GLU A 22 14.90 1.21 17.23
N ASN A 23 14.38 1.19 16.02
CA ASN A 23 12.97 0.92 15.74
C ASN A 23 12.75 -0.50 15.19
N SER A 24 13.82 -1.28 15.00
CA SER A 24 13.71 -2.63 14.47
C SER A 24 13.12 -3.58 15.51
N PHE A 25 11.97 -4.18 15.18
CA PHE A 25 11.34 -5.19 16.03
C PHE A 25 12.18 -6.47 16.11
N ILE A 26 12.90 -6.82 15.06
CA ILE A 26 13.75 -8.01 14.99
C ILE A 26 14.91 -7.90 16.00
N ASN A 27 15.46 -6.71 16.18
CA ASN A 27 16.61 -6.48 17.05
C ASN A 27 16.28 -6.53 18.56
N TYR A 28 14.99 -6.63 18.94
CA TYR A 28 14.62 -6.92 20.33
C TYR A 28 14.95 -8.35 20.76
N PHE A 29 15.14 -9.26 19.81
CA PHE A 29 15.46 -10.67 20.11
C PHE A 29 16.97 -10.90 20.08
N ASP A 30 17.46 -11.80 20.97
CA ASP A 30 18.86 -12.21 20.94
C ASP A 30 19.18 -12.87 19.58
N LYS A 31 20.28 -12.45 18.95
CA LYS A 31 20.73 -12.89 17.62
C LYS A 31 20.98 -14.40 17.52
N ASN A 32 21.18 -15.07 18.64
CA ASN A 32 21.40 -16.52 18.69
C ASN A 32 20.10 -17.33 18.71
N THR A 33 18.96 -16.69 18.97
CA THR A 33 17.66 -17.36 19.05
C THR A 33 17.15 -17.78 17.67
N GLU A 34 16.38 -18.86 17.63
CA GLU A 34 15.71 -19.28 16.38
C GLU A 34 14.65 -18.29 15.92
N ILE A 35 14.03 -17.58 16.87
CA ILE A 35 13.06 -16.51 16.57
C ILE A 35 13.72 -15.41 15.77
N TYR A 36 14.87 -14.90 16.21
CA TYR A 36 15.62 -13.87 15.47
C TYR A 36 15.99 -14.34 14.07
N LYS A 37 16.54 -15.54 13.94
CA LYS A 37 16.95 -16.11 12.65
C LYS A 37 15.75 -16.31 11.72
N GLY A 38 14.63 -16.81 12.26
CA GLY A 38 13.40 -16.98 11.48
C GLY A 38 12.80 -15.66 11.01
N MET A 39 12.71 -14.66 11.90
CA MET A 39 12.19 -13.34 11.54
C MET A 39 13.10 -12.64 10.52
N LYS A 40 14.41 -12.71 10.69
CA LYS A 40 15.36 -12.15 9.74
C LYS A 40 15.25 -12.82 8.38
N LEU A 41 15.08 -14.14 8.33
CA LEU A 41 14.87 -14.86 7.07
C LEU A 41 13.56 -14.42 6.37
N ILE A 42 12.48 -14.25 7.14
CA ILE A 42 11.21 -13.74 6.62
C ILE A 42 11.39 -12.33 6.07
N ASP A 43 12.07 -11.46 6.81
CA ASP A 43 12.31 -10.09 6.43
C ASP A 43 13.11 -9.98 5.11
N GLU A 44 14.20 -10.74 5.01
CA GLU A 44 15.07 -10.72 3.84
C GLU A 44 14.47 -11.44 2.62
N LYS A 45 13.74 -12.54 2.81
CA LYS A 45 13.28 -13.42 1.72
C LYS A 45 11.83 -13.24 1.34
N LEU A 46 10.98 -12.82 2.27
CA LEU A 46 9.54 -12.65 2.04
C LEU A 46 9.10 -11.18 1.96
N GLY A 47 10.06 -10.25 1.88
CA GLY A 47 9.80 -8.86 1.58
C GLY A 47 9.46 -7.98 2.78
N GLY A 48 9.94 -8.33 3.96
CA GLY A 48 9.76 -7.49 5.15
C GLY A 48 8.82 -8.07 6.18
N THR A 49 8.96 -7.61 7.41
CA THR A 49 8.15 -8.02 8.56
C THR A 49 7.16 -6.95 9.00
N THR A 50 7.43 -5.68 8.71
CA THR A 50 6.58 -4.56 9.15
C THR A 50 5.51 -4.24 8.09
N PRO A 51 4.21 -4.43 8.39
CA PRO A 51 3.13 -4.10 7.47
C PRO A 51 2.92 -2.58 7.40
N LEU A 52 2.66 -2.08 6.21
CA LEU A 52 2.21 -0.71 5.95
C LEU A 52 1.05 -0.75 4.94
N GLU A 53 0.07 0.10 5.14
CA GLU A 53 -1.06 0.25 4.24
C GLU A 53 -1.15 1.69 3.74
N VAL A 54 -1.30 1.84 2.43
CA VAL A 54 -1.51 3.12 1.76
C VAL A 54 -2.94 3.13 1.20
N ILE A 55 -3.72 4.12 1.61
CA ILE A 55 -5.10 4.30 1.15
C ILE A 55 -5.15 5.44 0.14
N LEU A 56 -5.57 5.13 -1.07
CA LEU A 56 -5.84 6.11 -2.12
C LEU A 56 -7.32 6.46 -2.08
N LYS A 57 -7.64 7.73 -1.88
CA LYS A 57 -9.01 8.24 -1.91
C LYS A 57 -9.29 8.87 -3.26
N PHE A 58 -10.43 8.51 -3.84
CA PHE A 58 -10.92 9.08 -5.09
C PHE A 58 -12.17 9.92 -4.82
N PRO A 59 -12.45 10.94 -5.64
CA PRO A 59 -13.73 11.67 -5.58
C PRO A 59 -14.91 10.71 -5.70
N LYS A 60 -15.93 10.88 -4.88
CA LYS A 60 -17.19 10.15 -5.04
C LYS A 60 -17.89 10.67 -6.30
N GLN A 61 -18.68 9.83 -6.94
CA GLN A 61 -19.37 10.19 -8.19
C GLN A 61 -20.28 11.41 -8.03
N ASP A 62 -20.94 11.56 -6.87
CA ASP A 62 -21.80 12.70 -6.54
C ASP A 62 -21.10 14.08 -6.58
N GLU A 63 -19.75 14.12 -6.46
CA GLU A 63 -18.98 15.35 -6.54
C GLU A 63 -18.44 15.64 -7.96
N ALA A 64 -18.51 14.66 -8.86
CA ALA A 64 -18.02 14.78 -10.23
C ALA A 64 -19.11 15.28 -11.20
N GLU A 65 -20.40 15.09 -10.89
CA GLU A 65 -21.52 15.49 -11.74
C GLU A 65 -21.79 17.02 -11.79
N GLN A 66 -21.13 17.82 -10.94
CA GLN A 66 -21.23 19.29 -11.05
C GLN A 66 -20.37 19.91 -12.15
N LYS A 67 -19.71 19.14 -13.01
CA LYS A 67 -18.82 19.66 -14.06
C LYS A 67 -19.13 19.25 -15.51
N SER A 68 -20.21 18.53 -15.76
CA SER A 68 -20.66 18.26 -17.12
C SER A 68 -22.18 18.18 -17.16
N GLU A 69 -22.84 19.35 -17.28
CA GLU A 69 -24.17 19.45 -17.88
C GLU A 69 -23.97 19.12 -19.36
N ASP A 70 -24.42 17.95 -19.75
CA ASP A 70 -25.07 17.65 -21.04
C ASP A 70 -25.09 16.13 -21.27
N GLU A 71 -26.30 15.65 -21.49
CA GLU A 71 -26.78 14.36 -21.96
C GLU A 71 -27.48 13.47 -20.91
N GLU A 72 -28.82 13.68 -20.96
CA GLU A 72 -29.84 12.78 -20.44
C GLU A 72 -29.80 11.44 -21.19
N ASP A 73 -29.74 10.34 -20.42
CA ASP A 73 -30.49 9.11 -20.71
C ASP A 73 -30.56 8.23 -19.44
N ASP A 74 -31.65 8.43 -18.69
CA ASP A 74 -32.13 7.67 -17.56
C ASP A 74 -32.89 6.42 -18.04
N TRP A 75 -32.32 5.21 -17.83
CA TRP A 75 -33.06 3.94 -17.75
C TRP A 75 -32.18 2.86 -17.13
N GLY A 76 -32.37 2.56 -15.83
CA GLY A 76 -31.90 1.31 -15.28
C GLY A 76 -31.53 1.32 -13.79
N ASP A 77 -31.94 0.30 -13.07
CA ASP A 77 -31.77 -0.03 -11.66
C ASP A 77 -30.51 0.55 -11.00
N GLU A 78 -30.71 1.40 -10.00
CA GLU A 78 -29.70 2.28 -9.40
C GLU A 78 -28.56 1.56 -8.63
N ASP A 79 -28.67 0.28 -8.26
CA ASP A 79 -27.72 -0.34 -7.34
C ASP A 79 -26.65 -1.26 -7.99
N GLU A 80 -26.94 -1.92 -9.11
CA GLU A 80 -25.96 -2.82 -9.76
C GLU A 80 -25.08 -2.13 -10.82
N ASN A 81 -25.46 -0.95 -11.29
CA ASN A 81 -24.81 -0.31 -12.41
C ASN A 81 -23.63 0.59 -11.98
N ASP A 82 -23.72 1.19 -10.79
CA ASP A 82 -22.71 2.13 -10.29
C ASP A 82 -21.34 1.47 -9.99
N GLU A 83 -21.35 0.23 -9.55
CA GLU A 83 -20.12 -0.51 -9.26
C GLU A 83 -19.21 -0.69 -10.49
N LYS A 84 -19.80 -0.86 -11.68
CA LYS A 84 -19.05 -1.00 -12.95
C LYS A 84 -18.30 0.27 -13.31
N TYR A 85 -18.92 1.43 -13.09
CA TYR A 85 -18.37 2.72 -13.47
C TYR A 85 -17.24 3.18 -12.54
N TRP A 86 -17.07 2.51 -11.37
CA TRP A 86 -15.95 2.80 -10.51
C TRP A 86 -14.59 2.50 -11.17
N PHE A 87 -14.53 1.47 -12.03
CA PHE A 87 -13.30 1.00 -12.68
C PHE A 87 -12.92 1.87 -13.89
N THR A 88 -12.72 3.17 -13.67
CA THR A 88 -12.24 4.07 -14.72
C THR A 88 -10.74 3.89 -14.96
N LYS A 89 -10.33 4.15 -16.21
CA LYS A 89 -8.92 4.06 -16.59
C LYS A 89 -8.03 4.94 -15.70
N ASP A 90 -8.48 6.16 -15.40
CA ASP A 90 -7.72 7.12 -14.57
C ASP A 90 -7.47 6.60 -13.14
N LYS A 91 -8.48 5.98 -12.51
CA LYS A 91 -8.33 5.39 -11.17
C LYS A 91 -7.35 4.23 -11.21
N ILE A 92 -7.49 3.35 -12.20
CA ILE A 92 -6.61 2.19 -12.40
C ILE A 92 -5.16 2.63 -12.66
N ASP A 93 -4.95 3.60 -13.55
CA ASP A 93 -3.62 4.11 -13.87
C ASP A 93 -2.96 4.78 -12.64
N LYS A 94 -3.75 5.48 -11.80
CA LYS A 94 -3.26 6.02 -10.53
C LYS A 94 -2.83 4.92 -9.57
N ILE A 95 -3.64 3.86 -9.41
CA ILE A 95 -3.29 2.70 -8.57
C ILE A 95 -2.02 2.03 -9.08
N LYS A 96 -1.91 1.77 -10.38
CA LYS A 96 -0.71 1.19 -11.01
C LYS A 96 0.52 2.07 -10.80
N LYS A 97 0.39 3.38 -10.98
CA LYS A 97 1.50 4.33 -10.81
C LYS A 97 2.01 4.35 -9.38
N VAL A 98 1.11 4.41 -8.39
CA VAL A 98 1.50 4.40 -6.98
C VAL A 98 2.08 3.04 -6.60
N HIS A 99 1.48 1.93 -7.06
CA HIS A 99 2.01 0.58 -6.86
C HIS A 99 3.45 0.47 -7.35
N SER A 100 3.69 0.85 -8.61
CA SER A 100 5.04 0.77 -9.22
C SER A 100 6.05 1.68 -8.53
N TYR A 101 5.61 2.86 -8.08
CA TYR A 101 6.46 3.75 -7.31
C TYR A 101 6.88 3.11 -5.98
N LEU A 102 5.92 2.59 -5.23
CA LEU A 102 6.20 1.92 -3.96
C LEU A 102 7.08 0.68 -4.13
N ASP A 103 6.83 -0.12 -5.16
CA ASP A 103 7.61 -1.33 -5.46
C ASP A 103 9.06 -1.00 -5.87
N SER A 104 9.32 0.21 -6.35
CA SER A 104 10.66 0.69 -6.71
C SER A 104 11.51 1.12 -5.51
N LEU A 105 10.92 1.29 -4.33
CA LEU A 105 11.62 1.77 -3.14
C LEU A 105 12.38 0.62 -2.46
N GLU A 106 13.68 0.81 -2.21
CA GLU A 106 14.56 -0.21 -1.61
C GLU A 106 14.07 -0.78 -0.26
N PRO A 107 13.56 0.03 0.69
CA PRO A 107 13.08 -0.47 1.97
C PRO A 107 11.77 -1.26 1.86
N ILE A 108 11.07 -1.19 0.72
CA ILE A 108 9.81 -1.90 0.50
C ILE A 108 10.12 -3.25 -0.15
N GLY A 109 9.65 -4.31 0.48
CA GLY A 109 9.95 -5.65 0.00
C GLY A 109 8.89 -6.27 -0.88
N LYS A 110 7.62 -6.05 -0.59
CA LYS A 110 6.52 -6.59 -1.38
C LYS A 110 5.31 -5.67 -1.33
N VAL A 111 4.81 -5.32 -2.50
CA VAL A 111 3.61 -4.50 -2.67
C VAL A 111 2.48 -5.36 -3.24
N LEU A 112 1.30 -5.27 -2.66
CA LEU A 112 0.08 -5.94 -3.11
C LEU A 112 -1.03 -4.89 -3.23
N SER A 113 -1.68 -4.87 -4.38
CA SER A 113 -2.80 -3.98 -4.65
C SER A 113 -3.70 -4.57 -5.73
N PHE A 114 -4.75 -3.88 -6.06
CA PHE A 114 -5.60 -4.24 -7.20
C PHE A 114 -4.80 -4.28 -8.53
N SER A 115 -3.72 -3.50 -8.67
CA SER A 115 -2.82 -3.59 -9.82
C SER A 115 -2.28 -5.00 -10.02
N SER A 116 -1.90 -5.70 -8.94
CA SER A 116 -1.40 -7.08 -9.04
C SER A 116 -2.43 -8.04 -9.63
N ILE A 117 -3.72 -7.82 -9.35
CA ILE A 117 -4.82 -8.62 -9.90
C ILE A 117 -5.00 -8.32 -11.38
N ILE A 118 -4.95 -7.05 -11.76
CA ILE A 118 -5.03 -6.62 -13.17
C ILE A 118 -3.89 -7.20 -13.99
N ASP A 119 -2.68 -7.22 -13.44
CA ASP A 119 -1.52 -7.77 -14.14
C ASP A 119 -1.68 -9.27 -14.41
N VAL A 120 -2.20 -10.02 -13.45
CA VAL A 120 -2.55 -11.43 -13.65
C VAL A 120 -3.66 -11.58 -14.69
N ALA A 121 -4.72 -10.78 -14.61
CA ALA A 121 -5.82 -10.80 -15.57
C ALA A 121 -5.33 -10.46 -17.00
N THR A 122 -4.43 -9.49 -17.12
CA THR A 122 -3.79 -9.12 -18.40
C THR A 122 -2.97 -10.27 -18.97
N GLN A 123 -2.20 -10.97 -18.14
CA GLN A 123 -1.45 -12.16 -18.56
C GLN A 123 -2.38 -13.27 -19.07
N LEU A 124 -3.50 -13.52 -18.37
CA LEU A 124 -4.51 -14.49 -18.79
C LEU A 124 -5.22 -14.07 -20.08
N ASN A 125 -5.30 -12.78 -20.36
CA ASN A 125 -5.87 -12.21 -21.60
C ASN A 125 -4.81 -12.07 -22.72
N ASN A 126 -3.84 -12.97 -22.81
CA ASN A 126 -2.78 -12.96 -23.81
C ASN A 126 -1.95 -11.65 -23.83
N ASN A 127 -1.69 -11.06 -22.68
CA ASN A 127 -1.00 -9.78 -22.50
C ASN A 127 -1.70 -8.58 -23.16
N LYS A 128 -3.00 -8.70 -23.44
CA LYS A 128 -3.81 -7.57 -23.92
C LYS A 128 -4.33 -6.80 -22.72
N GLU A 129 -4.07 -5.50 -22.69
CA GLU A 129 -4.57 -4.63 -21.63
C GLU A 129 -6.11 -4.63 -21.59
N LEU A 130 -6.65 -4.65 -20.39
CA LEU A 130 -8.08 -4.58 -20.14
C LEU A 130 -8.51 -3.10 -20.11
N GLY A 131 -9.45 -2.73 -20.96
CA GLY A 131 -10.08 -1.42 -20.92
C GLY A 131 -11.04 -1.26 -19.73
N SER A 132 -11.48 -0.02 -19.47
CA SER A 132 -12.40 0.26 -18.35
C SER A 132 -13.70 -0.54 -18.46
N LEU A 133 -14.26 -0.63 -19.66
CA LEU A 133 -15.47 -1.42 -19.92
C LEU A 133 -15.24 -2.91 -19.67
N GLU A 134 -14.12 -3.45 -20.15
CA GLU A 134 -13.76 -4.86 -19.95
C GLU A 134 -13.56 -5.18 -18.47
N MET A 135 -12.98 -4.26 -17.70
CA MET A 135 -12.82 -4.41 -16.25
C MET A 135 -14.17 -4.36 -15.52
N GLY A 136 -15.05 -3.44 -15.87
CA GLY A 136 -16.41 -3.40 -15.31
C GLY A 136 -17.19 -4.68 -15.58
N VAL A 137 -17.13 -5.20 -16.80
CA VAL A 137 -17.75 -6.48 -17.17
C VAL A 137 -17.09 -7.67 -16.44
N LEU A 138 -15.77 -7.66 -16.30
CA LEU A 138 -15.04 -8.69 -15.54
C LEU A 138 -15.49 -8.68 -14.08
N TYR A 139 -15.55 -7.52 -13.46
CA TYR A 139 -16.01 -7.37 -12.08
C TYR A 139 -17.41 -7.93 -11.86
N THR A 140 -18.36 -7.68 -12.76
CA THR A 140 -19.72 -8.21 -12.64
C THR A 140 -19.83 -9.72 -12.87
N LYS A 141 -18.89 -10.31 -13.63
CA LYS A 141 -18.86 -11.76 -13.90
C LYS A 141 -18.12 -12.57 -12.83
N ILE A 142 -17.34 -11.93 -11.98
CA ILE A 142 -16.64 -12.61 -10.89
C ILE A 142 -17.68 -13.02 -9.83
N PRO A 143 -17.72 -14.30 -9.41
CA PRO A 143 -18.59 -14.73 -8.33
C PRO A 143 -18.31 -13.97 -7.02
N ASP A 144 -19.36 -13.70 -6.22
CA ASP A 144 -19.24 -12.88 -5.01
C ASP A 144 -18.27 -13.42 -3.96
N ASN A 145 -18.16 -14.76 -3.87
CA ASN A 145 -17.19 -15.40 -2.99
C ASN A 145 -15.74 -15.04 -3.40
N ILE A 146 -15.47 -14.95 -4.70
CA ILE A 146 -14.16 -14.61 -5.24
C ILE A 146 -13.92 -13.10 -5.13
N LYS A 147 -14.93 -12.25 -5.37
CA LYS A 147 -14.82 -10.80 -5.16
C LYS A 147 -14.37 -10.50 -3.74
N LYS A 148 -14.99 -11.12 -2.72
CA LYS A 148 -14.64 -10.94 -1.32
C LYS A 148 -13.19 -11.31 -0.97
N GLU A 149 -12.61 -12.24 -1.69
CA GLU A 149 -11.24 -12.69 -1.43
C GLU A 149 -10.18 -11.88 -2.18
N ILE A 150 -10.46 -11.47 -3.43
CA ILE A 150 -9.45 -10.88 -4.30
C ILE A 150 -9.67 -9.40 -4.62
N VAL A 151 -10.88 -8.87 -4.55
CA VAL A 151 -11.18 -7.47 -4.89
C VAL A 151 -11.43 -6.63 -3.64
N ASP A 152 -12.38 -7.03 -2.80
CA ASP A 152 -12.81 -6.28 -1.61
C ASP A 152 -11.66 -5.97 -0.64
N PRO A 153 -10.60 -6.80 -0.49
CA PRO A 153 -9.46 -6.44 0.33
C PRO A 153 -8.70 -5.21 -0.17
N TYR A 154 -8.81 -4.87 -1.46
CA TYR A 154 -8.04 -3.80 -2.10
C TYR A 154 -8.89 -2.62 -2.58
N ILE A 155 -10.20 -2.80 -2.73
CA ILE A 155 -11.10 -1.76 -3.25
C ILE A 155 -12.36 -1.68 -2.41
N SER A 156 -12.69 -0.48 -1.93
CA SER A 156 -14.00 -0.12 -1.39
C SER A 156 -14.69 0.83 -2.38
N ILE A 157 -15.64 0.28 -3.13
CA ILE A 157 -16.43 1.08 -4.09
C ILE A 157 -17.27 2.10 -3.33
N LYS A 158 -17.91 1.68 -2.25
CA LYS A 158 -18.76 2.52 -1.39
C LYS A 158 -18.03 3.76 -0.84
N ASP A 159 -16.76 3.59 -0.43
CA ASP A 159 -15.98 4.68 0.13
C ASP A 159 -15.12 5.38 -0.91
N SER A 160 -15.14 4.88 -2.16
CA SER A 160 -14.29 5.33 -3.27
C SER A 160 -12.80 5.32 -2.91
N GLU A 161 -12.35 4.22 -2.31
CA GLU A 161 -10.98 4.06 -1.83
C GLU A 161 -10.31 2.82 -2.44
N ALA A 162 -9.01 2.91 -2.67
CA ALA A 162 -8.18 1.76 -3.00
C ALA A 162 -7.06 1.61 -1.97
N ARG A 163 -6.85 0.36 -1.52
CA ARG A 163 -5.82 -0.02 -0.56
C ARG A 163 -4.64 -0.68 -1.26
N ILE A 164 -3.46 -0.22 -0.93
CA ILE A 164 -2.20 -0.84 -1.29
C ILE A 164 -1.57 -1.35 -0.01
N SER A 165 -1.40 -2.66 0.10
CA SER A 165 -0.76 -3.31 1.24
C SER A 165 0.69 -3.60 0.87
N LEU A 166 1.61 -3.21 1.74
CA LEU A 166 3.02 -3.43 1.51
C LEU A 166 3.74 -3.84 2.80
N ARG A 167 4.94 -4.36 2.65
CA ARG A 167 5.80 -4.72 3.77
C ARG A 167 7.10 -3.97 3.68
N ILE A 168 7.56 -3.48 4.83
CA ILE A 168 8.84 -2.79 4.97
C ILE A 168 9.85 -3.77 5.57
N LYS A 169 11.05 -3.77 5.02
CA LYS A 169 12.18 -4.54 5.55
C LYS A 169 12.67 -3.89 6.83
N ASP A 170 12.56 -4.62 7.93
CA ASP A 170 12.96 -4.18 9.26
C ASP A 170 14.46 -4.37 9.54
N SER A 171 15.11 -5.25 8.74
CA SER A 171 16.54 -5.57 8.86
C SER A 171 17.49 -4.53 8.27
N LEU A 172 16.99 -3.45 7.70
CA LEU A 172 17.82 -2.38 7.17
C LEU A 172 18.32 -1.51 8.34
N ASP A 173 19.64 -1.51 8.55
CA ASP A 173 20.32 -0.88 9.69
C ASP A 173 20.14 0.66 9.80
N ASN A 174 19.50 1.32 8.83
CA ASN A 174 19.35 2.77 8.77
C ASN A 174 17.95 3.25 8.35
N LEU A 175 16.91 2.49 8.63
CA LEU A 175 15.54 2.92 8.34
C LEU A 175 15.14 4.05 9.30
N ARG A 176 15.52 5.27 8.97
CA ARG A 176 15.08 6.46 9.71
C ARG A 176 13.68 6.83 9.27
N ARG A 177 12.88 7.30 10.23
CA ARG A 177 11.52 7.82 9.99
C ARG A 177 11.44 8.86 8.86
N ASN A 178 12.56 9.51 8.54
CA ASN A 178 12.65 10.53 7.49
C ASN A 178 12.95 9.96 6.09
N ASP A 179 13.19 8.64 6.00
CA ASP A 179 13.54 7.97 4.74
C ASP A 179 12.32 7.21 4.15
N LEU A 180 11.20 7.26 4.86
CA LEU A 180 9.87 6.77 4.46
C LEU A 180 8.93 7.93 4.16
#